data_32c99d5b34ba05c41d1d8971032d17e9
#
_entry.id   32c99d5b34ba05c41d1d8971032d17e9
#
_cell.length_a   1.000
_cell.length_b   1.000
_cell.length_c   1.000
_cell.angle_alpha   90.00
_cell.angle_beta   90.00
_cell.angle_gamma   90.00
#
_symmetry.space_group_name_H-M   'P 1'
#
loop_
_entity.id
_entity.type
_entity.pdbx_description
1 polymer ?
#
loop_
_entity_poly.entity_id
_entity_poly.type
_entity_poly.pdbx_seq_one_letter_code
_entity_poly.pdbx_strand_id
1 'polypeptide(L)'
;MDKTQTKNITIFKNIRETSTPFHRHVGFVLDRIKSGSSKTLVKKIRNEKDKSLRNELKKDLPAICFSGRFVKRTDNSIQEHSGFICLDFDGYTKQKDLGSDKEKLSKDRYVYSVFISPSGAGLKALIKIPNDVDNHVNYFNSLEKYFDNPHFDKTSKNISRVCYESYDPLIFINENSSLWEKIDETQYEEVTLKDPPTIPITDENKIVDILVKWWVKKYPMSEGQRNQHAYVLAMAFNDFGVYKSLAMSILRQYSTEDFNQDEIDRTINSAYSRTDNFGTKYYEDEEKINSISNQLKRGASKKEIRSQLKESKLESDVIEAVLNRIEVDNEKQVFWTKSDKGV
;
A
#
# COMPACT_ATOMS: atom_id res chain seq x y z
N MET A 1 -25.62 10.68 -25.51
CA MET A 1 -26.12 11.23 -24.23
C MET A 1 -24.96 11.17 -23.26
N ASP A 2 -24.36 12.32 -23.05
CA ASP A 2 -23.19 12.50 -22.21
C ASP A 2 -23.62 12.28 -20.74
N LYS A 3 -23.25 11.14 -20.17
CA LYS A 3 -23.39 10.94 -18.73
C LYS A 3 -22.36 11.87 -18.09
N THR A 4 -22.83 13.02 -17.62
CA THR A 4 -22.05 13.94 -16.80
C THR A 4 -21.44 13.14 -15.65
N GLN A 5 -20.19 12.73 -15.84
CA GLN A 5 -19.40 12.07 -14.83
C GLN A 5 -19.33 13.00 -13.62
N THR A 6 -19.86 12.56 -12.50
CA THR A 6 -19.77 13.29 -11.24
C THR A 6 -18.32 13.26 -10.79
N LYS A 7 -17.56 14.31 -11.13
CA LYS A 7 -16.14 14.49 -10.76
C LYS A 7 -15.99 14.77 -9.25
N ASN A 8 -16.68 13.97 -8.43
CA ASN A 8 -16.68 14.09 -6.99
C ASN A 8 -15.50 13.34 -6.39
N ILE A 9 -14.82 14.00 -5.49
CA ILE A 9 -13.65 13.51 -4.76
C ILE A 9 -13.92 13.55 -3.25
N THR A 10 -13.08 12.91 -2.48
CA THR A 10 -13.21 12.82 -1.02
C THR A 10 -12.23 13.73 -0.32
N ILE A 11 -12.69 14.43 0.70
CA ILE A 11 -11.89 15.28 1.57
C ILE A 11 -12.11 14.81 3.00
N PHE A 12 -11.04 14.50 3.72
CA PHE A 12 -11.03 14.32 5.16
C PHE A 12 -10.52 15.59 5.84
N LYS A 13 -11.01 15.88 7.04
CA LYS A 13 -10.62 17.08 7.79
C LYS A 13 -9.09 17.18 7.94
N ASN A 14 -8.43 16.04 8.15
CA ASN A 14 -6.98 15.90 8.19
C ASN A 14 -6.61 14.41 8.01
N ILE A 15 -5.30 14.09 8.04
CA ILE A 15 -4.83 12.71 7.83
C ILE A 15 -5.23 11.75 8.97
N ARG A 16 -5.51 12.25 10.18
CA ARG A 16 -5.89 11.41 11.34
C ARG A 16 -7.37 11.02 11.29
N GLU A 17 -8.19 11.83 10.62
CA GLU A 17 -9.60 11.52 10.37
C GLU A 17 -9.71 10.61 9.14
N THR A 18 -10.33 9.44 9.30
CA THR A 18 -10.43 8.43 8.23
C THR A 18 -11.84 7.96 7.94
N SER A 19 -12.84 8.38 8.72
CA SER A 19 -14.19 7.82 8.73
C SER A 19 -15.33 8.83 8.50
N THR A 20 -15.04 10.13 8.51
CA THR A 20 -16.04 11.20 8.26
C THR A 20 -15.67 11.99 6.99
N PRO A 21 -15.94 11.43 5.81
CA PRO A 21 -15.59 12.05 4.55
C PRO A 21 -16.56 13.16 4.15
N PHE A 22 -16.03 14.18 3.49
CA PHE A 22 -16.79 15.17 2.73
C PHE A 22 -16.58 14.92 1.25
N HIS A 23 -17.65 14.97 0.45
CA HIS A 23 -17.55 14.81 -1.00
C HIS A 23 -17.79 16.16 -1.68
N ARG A 24 -16.92 16.53 -2.60
CA ARG A 24 -17.00 17.78 -3.37
C ARG A 24 -16.52 17.56 -4.78
N HIS A 25 -17.00 18.40 -5.70
CA HIS A 25 -16.46 18.45 -7.05
C HIS A 25 -14.98 18.83 -7.03
N VAL A 26 -14.17 18.26 -7.92
CA VAL A 26 -12.71 18.52 -8.00
C VAL A 26 -12.40 20.01 -8.12
N GLY A 27 -13.17 20.77 -8.92
CA GLY A 27 -13.01 22.22 -9.08
C GLY A 27 -13.07 22.99 -7.77
N PHE A 28 -13.96 22.59 -6.86
CA PHE A 28 -14.05 23.21 -5.53
C PHE A 28 -12.72 23.12 -4.76
N VAL A 29 -12.03 21.99 -4.84
CA VAL A 29 -10.75 21.80 -4.17
C VAL A 29 -9.64 22.59 -4.84
N LEU A 30 -9.62 22.63 -6.17
CA LEU A 30 -8.63 23.42 -6.91
C LEU A 30 -8.80 24.93 -6.65
N ASP A 31 -10.03 25.42 -6.53
CA ASP A 31 -10.33 26.80 -6.13
C ASP A 31 -9.83 27.09 -4.71
N ARG A 32 -9.96 26.16 -3.76
CA ARG A 32 -9.43 26.30 -2.41
C ARG A 32 -7.90 26.38 -2.40
N ILE A 33 -7.23 25.59 -3.23
CA ILE A 33 -5.76 25.61 -3.39
C ILE A 33 -5.34 26.97 -3.98
N LYS A 34 -6.04 27.46 -4.99
CA LYS A 34 -5.79 28.75 -5.65
C LYS A 34 -6.02 29.93 -4.72
N SER A 35 -7.17 29.98 -4.08
CA SER A 35 -7.59 31.08 -3.18
C SER A 35 -6.86 31.08 -1.85
N GLY A 36 -6.36 29.94 -1.41
CA GLY A 36 -5.54 29.81 -0.20
C GLY A 36 -6.32 29.53 1.07
N SER A 37 -7.33 28.66 1.01
CA SER A 37 -8.06 28.21 2.21
C SER A 37 -7.14 27.67 3.30
N SER A 38 -6.03 27.01 2.94
CA SER A 38 -4.99 26.51 3.85
C SER A 38 -3.72 27.37 3.87
N LYS A 39 -3.75 28.59 3.31
CA LYS A 39 -2.57 29.47 3.10
C LYS A 39 -1.73 29.68 4.34
N THR A 40 -2.36 29.97 5.48
CA THR A 40 -1.65 30.26 6.73
C THR A 40 -0.83 29.04 7.19
N LEU A 41 -1.42 27.87 7.19
CA LEU A 41 -0.74 26.62 7.59
C LEU A 41 0.33 26.23 6.57
N VAL A 42 0.04 26.34 5.27
CA VAL A 42 1.01 26.02 4.21
C VAL A 42 2.23 26.97 4.27
N LYS A 43 2.05 28.27 4.56
CA LYS A 43 3.16 29.18 4.78
C LYS A 43 3.99 28.79 5.99
N LYS A 44 3.35 28.37 7.12
CA LYS A 44 4.04 27.88 8.29
C LYS A 44 4.89 26.65 7.96
N ILE A 45 4.33 25.68 7.22
CA ILE A 45 5.02 24.47 6.76
C ILE A 45 6.25 24.81 5.89
N ARG A 46 6.11 25.75 4.96
CA ARG A 46 7.22 26.15 4.07
C ARG A 46 8.34 26.89 4.78
N ASN A 47 8.03 27.60 5.85
CA ASN A 47 9.02 28.32 6.66
C ASN A 47 9.69 27.44 7.73
N GLU A 48 9.11 26.28 8.06
CA GLU A 48 9.66 25.37 9.02
C GLU A 48 10.90 24.65 8.47
N LYS A 49 12.03 24.77 9.17
CA LYS A 49 13.31 24.17 8.77
C LYS A 49 13.44 22.72 9.25
N ASP A 50 12.88 22.42 10.41
CA ASP A 50 12.91 21.06 10.95
C ASP A 50 11.95 20.15 10.15
N LYS A 51 12.50 19.07 9.60
CA LYS A 51 11.76 18.11 8.76
C LYS A 51 10.66 17.39 9.54
N SER A 52 10.91 17.06 10.82
CA SER A 52 9.94 16.33 11.67
C SER A 52 8.76 17.24 12.00
N LEU A 53 9.02 18.45 12.48
CA LEU A 53 7.99 19.45 12.76
C LEU A 53 7.19 19.81 11.51
N ARG A 54 7.85 19.96 10.37
CA ARG A 54 7.18 20.19 9.08
C ARG A 54 6.23 19.04 8.71
N ASN A 55 6.62 17.79 8.95
CA ASN A 55 5.76 16.64 8.70
C ASN A 55 4.58 16.58 9.69
N GLU A 56 4.77 16.95 10.95
CA GLU A 56 3.66 17.06 11.91
C GLU A 56 2.66 18.14 11.49
N LEU A 57 3.12 19.31 11.09
CA LEU A 57 2.25 20.40 10.61
C LEU A 57 1.43 19.98 9.38
N LYS A 58 1.99 19.18 8.46
CA LYS A 58 1.25 18.66 7.30
C LYS A 58 0.05 17.80 7.71
N LYS A 59 0.12 17.09 8.85
CA LYS A 59 -0.95 16.22 9.32
C LYS A 59 -2.23 16.97 9.69
N ASP A 60 -2.17 18.28 9.88
CA ASP A 60 -3.33 19.13 10.18
C ASP A 60 -4.01 19.69 8.92
N LEU A 61 -3.40 19.54 7.74
CA LEU A 61 -3.99 19.93 6.46
C LEU A 61 -5.14 18.99 6.09
N PRO A 62 -6.19 19.49 5.38
CA PRO A 62 -7.15 18.63 4.73
C PRO A 62 -6.47 17.59 3.85
N ALA A 63 -6.95 16.35 3.95
CA ALA A 63 -6.44 15.19 3.24
C ALA A 63 -7.42 14.83 2.12
N ILE A 64 -6.97 14.89 0.87
CA ILE A 64 -7.81 14.77 -0.32
C ILE A 64 -7.50 13.47 -1.05
N CYS A 65 -8.51 12.64 -1.31
CA CYS A 65 -8.43 11.52 -2.22
C CYS A 65 -9.05 11.93 -3.56
N PHE A 66 -8.20 12.28 -4.52
CA PHE A 66 -8.65 12.75 -5.85
C PHE A 66 -9.24 11.61 -6.70
N SER A 67 -8.93 10.37 -6.41
CA SER A 67 -9.34 9.20 -7.21
C SER A 67 -10.84 8.90 -7.12
N GLY A 68 -11.56 9.40 -6.10
CA GLY A 68 -12.98 9.08 -6.02
C GLY A 68 -13.68 9.42 -4.71
N ARG A 69 -14.87 8.84 -4.59
CA ARG A 69 -15.70 8.88 -3.38
C ARG A 69 -15.41 7.68 -2.50
N PHE A 70 -15.03 7.92 -1.25
CA PHE A 70 -14.71 6.90 -0.27
C PHE A 70 -15.60 7.05 0.97
N VAL A 71 -16.03 5.92 1.54
CA VAL A 71 -16.71 5.89 2.85
C VAL A 71 -15.69 6.05 3.98
N LYS A 72 -14.55 5.38 3.82
CA LYS A 72 -13.39 5.44 4.71
C LYS A 72 -12.14 5.60 3.84
N ARG A 73 -11.02 5.99 4.45
CA ARG A 73 -9.75 6.13 3.72
C ARG A 73 -9.00 4.79 3.62
N THR A 74 -9.58 3.85 2.88
CA THR A 74 -8.99 2.55 2.53
C THR A 74 -9.34 2.23 1.07
N ASP A 75 -8.49 1.46 0.39
CA ASP A 75 -8.66 1.14 -1.03
C ASP A 75 -9.99 0.44 -1.30
N ASN A 76 -10.39 -0.49 -0.43
CA ASN A 76 -11.64 -1.26 -0.56
C ASN A 76 -12.92 -0.46 -0.21
N SER A 77 -12.81 0.81 0.18
CA SER A 77 -13.95 1.65 0.58
C SER A 77 -14.36 2.67 -0.49
N ILE A 78 -13.84 2.51 -1.70
CA ILE A 78 -14.25 3.34 -2.83
C ILE A 78 -15.68 3.00 -3.26
N GLN A 79 -16.51 4.03 -3.41
CA GLN A 79 -17.89 3.93 -3.91
C GLN A 79 -17.97 4.25 -5.40
N GLU A 80 -17.18 5.22 -5.84
CA GLU A 80 -17.22 5.73 -7.21
C GLU A 80 -15.85 6.33 -7.56
N HIS A 81 -15.29 5.91 -8.68
CA HIS A 81 -14.05 6.51 -9.21
C HIS A 81 -14.36 7.87 -9.85
N SER A 82 -13.53 8.87 -9.58
CA SER A 82 -13.74 10.25 -10.06
C SER A 82 -13.33 10.48 -11.52
N GLY A 83 -12.58 9.53 -12.10
CA GLY A 83 -11.90 9.74 -13.37
C GLY A 83 -10.62 10.56 -13.25
N PHE A 84 -10.05 10.70 -12.05
CA PHE A 84 -8.77 11.38 -11.84
C PHE A 84 -7.75 10.48 -11.13
N ILE A 85 -6.48 10.71 -11.48
CA ILE A 85 -5.33 10.23 -10.74
C ILE A 85 -4.46 11.42 -10.35
N CYS A 86 -3.92 11.39 -9.12
CA CYS A 86 -3.01 12.40 -8.61
C CYS A 86 -1.59 11.85 -8.60
N LEU A 87 -0.73 12.44 -9.42
CA LEU A 87 0.69 12.12 -9.48
C LEU A 87 1.48 13.03 -8.56
N ASP A 88 2.51 12.51 -7.96
CA ASP A 88 3.37 13.18 -7.00
C ASP A 88 4.81 13.27 -7.55
N PHE A 89 5.37 14.47 -7.55
CA PHE A 89 6.76 14.73 -7.96
C PHE A 89 7.47 15.41 -6.80
N ASP A 90 8.38 14.71 -6.14
CA ASP A 90 9.00 15.14 -4.89
C ASP A 90 10.53 15.29 -5.01
N GLY A 91 11.13 15.91 -3.99
CA GLY A 91 12.59 15.98 -3.85
C GLY A 91 13.29 17.08 -4.64
N TYR A 92 12.57 18.12 -5.07
CA TYR A 92 13.23 19.27 -5.68
C TYR A 92 14.05 20.04 -4.65
N THR A 93 15.35 20.18 -4.92
CA THR A 93 16.27 20.95 -4.08
C THR A 93 16.42 22.41 -4.56
N LYS A 94 16.12 22.67 -5.85
CA LYS A 94 16.19 24.01 -6.45
C LYS A 94 14.83 24.46 -6.96
N GLN A 95 14.43 25.66 -6.61
CA GLN A 95 13.15 26.24 -7.07
C GLN A 95 13.11 26.44 -8.60
N LYS A 96 14.26 26.63 -9.25
CA LYS A 96 14.36 26.74 -10.72
C LYS A 96 13.94 25.43 -11.40
N ASP A 97 14.39 24.28 -10.88
CA ASP A 97 14.08 22.97 -11.46
C ASP A 97 12.59 22.63 -11.25
N LEU A 98 12.05 22.90 -10.06
CA LEU A 98 10.62 22.78 -9.76
C LEU A 98 9.78 23.67 -10.69
N GLY A 99 10.20 24.92 -10.90
CA GLY A 99 9.50 25.85 -11.81
C GLY A 99 9.53 25.38 -13.26
N SER A 100 10.69 24.88 -13.72
CA SER A 100 10.85 24.32 -15.07
C SER A 100 9.94 23.10 -15.29
N ASP A 101 9.89 22.19 -14.32
CA ASP A 101 9.04 20.99 -14.44
C ASP A 101 7.55 21.33 -14.32
N LYS A 102 7.19 22.31 -13.46
CA LYS A 102 5.81 22.83 -13.43
C LYS A 102 5.39 23.38 -14.78
N GLU A 103 6.27 24.14 -15.46
CA GLU A 103 6.00 24.67 -16.79
C GLU A 103 5.87 23.57 -17.84
N LYS A 104 6.74 22.54 -17.82
CA LYS A 104 6.64 21.39 -18.73
C LYS A 104 5.32 20.63 -18.54
N LEU A 105 4.97 20.32 -17.29
CA LEU A 105 3.70 19.66 -16.95
C LEU A 105 2.50 20.50 -17.39
N SER A 106 2.56 21.82 -17.24
CA SER A 106 1.47 22.73 -17.67
C SER A 106 1.27 22.78 -19.20
N LYS A 107 2.28 22.40 -19.97
CA LYS A 107 2.20 22.33 -21.44
C LYS A 107 1.75 20.97 -21.95
N ASP A 108 1.72 19.95 -21.08
CA ASP A 108 1.33 18.61 -21.46
C ASP A 108 -0.20 18.51 -21.62
N ARG A 109 -0.63 17.93 -22.74
CA ARG A 109 -2.06 17.85 -23.11
C ARG A 109 -2.91 17.00 -22.17
N TYR A 110 -2.30 16.06 -21.43
CA TYR A 110 -3.00 15.17 -20.50
C TYR A 110 -3.13 15.77 -19.10
N VAL A 111 -2.32 16.77 -18.77
CA VAL A 111 -2.34 17.38 -17.44
C VAL A 111 -3.57 18.27 -17.28
N TYR A 112 -4.46 17.85 -16.38
CA TYR A 112 -5.64 18.61 -15.99
C TYR A 112 -5.30 19.77 -15.06
N SER A 113 -4.45 19.52 -14.07
CA SER A 113 -4.00 20.55 -13.13
C SER A 113 -2.61 20.22 -12.60
N VAL A 114 -1.81 21.25 -12.33
CA VAL A 114 -0.54 21.10 -11.60
C VAL A 114 -0.38 22.26 -10.60
N PHE A 115 0.05 21.89 -9.38
CA PHE A 115 0.26 22.85 -8.29
C PHE A 115 1.42 22.44 -7.37
N ILE A 116 1.96 23.40 -6.66
CA ILE A 116 3.08 23.22 -5.72
C ILE A 116 2.56 22.53 -4.45
N SER A 117 3.28 21.52 -3.98
CA SER A 117 2.98 20.79 -2.74
C SER A 117 3.04 21.68 -1.49
N PRO A 118 2.46 21.27 -0.35
CA PRO A 118 2.51 22.04 0.88
C PRO A 118 3.91 22.38 1.37
N SER A 119 4.90 21.50 1.11
CA SER A 119 6.30 21.77 1.50
C SER A 119 7.00 22.80 0.62
N GLY A 120 6.46 23.09 -0.56
CA GLY A 120 7.14 23.92 -1.55
C GLY A 120 8.29 23.26 -2.31
N ALA A 121 8.54 21.96 -2.06
CA ALA A 121 9.64 21.19 -2.65
C ALA A 121 9.13 20.03 -3.51
N GLY A 122 7.90 20.08 -3.99
CA GLY A 122 7.28 19.08 -4.85
C GLY A 122 6.13 19.66 -5.67
N LEU A 123 5.70 18.91 -6.68
CA LEU A 123 4.55 19.21 -7.52
C LEU A 123 3.51 18.10 -7.39
N LYS A 124 2.25 18.44 -7.56
CA LYS A 124 1.13 17.52 -7.68
C LYS A 124 0.46 17.77 -9.04
N ALA A 125 0.27 16.72 -9.81
CA ALA A 125 -0.40 16.80 -11.10
C ALA A 125 -1.63 15.90 -11.11
N LEU A 126 -2.76 16.42 -11.59
CA LEU A 126 -3.98 15.67 -11.83
C LEU A 126 -4.08 15.31 -13.31
N ILE A 127 -4.35 14.04 -13.59
CA ILE A 127 -4.57 13.53 -14.93
C ILE A 127 -5.97 12.92 -15.00
N LYS A 128 -6.68 13.13 -16.11
CA LYS A 128 -7.94 12.44 -16.39
C LYS A 128 -7.66 11.05 -16.88
N ILE A 129 -8.29 10.06 -16.25
CA ILE A 129 -8.26 8.64 -16.65
C ILE A 129 -9.71 8.11 -16.72
N PRO A 130 -9.97 6.96 -17.35
CA PRO A 130 -11.28 6.31 -17.27
C PRO A 130 -11.70 6.04 -15.82
N ASN A 131 -13.02 5.99 -15.57
CA ASN A 131 -13.58 5.67 -14.25
C ASN A 131 -13.50 4.16 -14.00
N ASP A 132 -12.27 3.67 -13.87
CA ASP A 132 -11.96 2.25 -13.78
C ASP A 132 -11.12 2.01 -12.54
N VAL A 133 -11.77 1.42 -11.52
CA VAL A 133 -11.15 1.11 -10.22
C VAL A 133 -10.07 0.04 -10.39
N ASP A 134 -10.34 -0.98 -11.19
CA ASP A 134 -9.50 -2.16 -11.33
C ASP A 134 -8.17 -1.83 -12.04
N ASN A 135 -8.21 -0.89 -12.98
CA ASN A 135 -7.04 -0.47 -13.73
C ASN A 135 -6.35 0.80 -13.20
N HIS A 136 -6.76 1.34 -12.04
CA HIS A 136 -6.17 2.57 -11.48
C HIS A 136 -4.64 2.50 -11.38
N VAL A 137 -4.10 1.38 -10.88
CA VAL A 137 -2.65 1.15 -10.74
C VAL A 137 -1.97 1.01 -12.11
N ASN A 138 -2.64 0.38 -13.08
CA ASN A 138 -2.11 0.22 -14.44
C ASN A 138 -2.00 1.57 -15.17
N TYR A 139 -2.98 2.46 -14.98
CA TYR A 139 -2.89 3.86 -15.45
C TYR A 139 -1.74 4.60 -14.78
N PHE A 140 -1.56 4.43 -13.46
CA PHE A 140 -0.44 5.04 -12.74
C PHE A 140 0.91 4.61 -13.31
N ASN A 141 1.11 3.30 -13.49
CA ASN A 141 2.37 2.75 -14.01
C ASN A 141 2.65 3.22 -15.45
N SER A 142 1.62 3.32 -16.29
CA SER A 142 1.78 3.83 -17.66
C SER A 142 2.11 5.32 -17.69
N LEU A 143 1.56 6.11 -16.74
CA LEU A 143 1.89 7.53 -16.58
C LEU A 143 3.30 7.74 -16.02
N GLU A 144 3.77 6.87 -15.11
CA GLU A 144 5.16 6.86 -14.65
C GLU A 144 6.13 6.74 -15.84
N LYS A 145 5.91 5.76 -16.71
CA LYS A 145 6.71 5.57 -17.92
C LYS A 145 6.60 6.73 -18.91
N TYR A 146 5.41 7.32 -19.03
CA TYR A 146 5.18 8.45 -19.95
C TYR A 146 5.90 9.71 -19.53
N PHE A 147 5.82 10.08 -18.25
CA PHE A 147 6.48 11.28 -17.75
C PHE A 147 7.98 11.11 -17.57
N ASP A 148 8.46 9.89 -17.31
CA ASP A 148 9.88 9.52 -17.15
C ASP A 148 10.68 10.59 -16.37
N ASN A 149 10.13 11.01 -15.24
CA ASN A 149 10.65 12.10 -14.45
C ASN A 149 11.36 11.56 -13.20
N PRO A 150 12.62 11.94 -12.91
CA PRO A 150 13.35 11.45 -11.74
C PRO A 150 12.74 11.84 -10.40
N HIS A 151 11.84 12.83 -10.38
CA HIS A 151 11.11 13.29 -9.21
C HIS A 151 9.77 12.58 -9.01
N PHE A 152 9.37 11.68 -9.92
CA PHE A 152 8.11 10.95 -9.83
C PHE A 152 8.11 10.00 -8.63
N ASP A 153 7.14 10.14 -7.71
CA ASP A 153 6.98 9.22 -6.56
C ASP A 153 6.26 7.95 -6.98
N LYS A 154 7.03 6.89 -7.29
CA LYS A 154 6.54 5.57 -7.70
C LYS A 154 5.72 4.85 -6.61
N THR A 155 5.74 5.32 -5.37
CA THR A 155 5.04 4.69 -4.24
C THR A 155 3.61 5.16 -4.07
N SER A 156 3.19 6.23 -4.77
CA SER A 156 1.89 6.87 -4.59
C SER A 156 0.77 6.31 -5.46
N LYS A 157 0.83 5.02 -5.82
CA LYS A 157 -0.05 4.33 -6.78
C LYS A 157 -1.40 3.85 -6.24
N ASN A 158 -1.58 3.75 -4.92
CA ASN A 158 -2.81 3.20 -4.35
C ASN A 158 -4.01 4.15 -4.53
N ILE A 159 -5.20 3.57 -4.77
CA ILE A 159 -6.39 4.34 -5.14
C ILE A 159 -6.87 5.28 -4.02
N SER A 160 -6.67 4.93 -2.74
CA SER A 160 -7.00 5.80 -1.61
C SER A 160 -5.88 6.78 -1.23
N ARG A 161 -4.92 6.97 -2.13
CA ARG A 161 -3.78 7.88 -1.90
C ARG A 161 -4.25 9.27 -1.54
N VAL A 162 -3.65 9.82 -0.49
CA VAL A 162 -3.95 11.15 0.01
C VAL A 162 -3.01 12.20 -0.57
N CYS A 163 -3.59 13.28 -1.06
CA CYS A 163 -2.92 14.53 -1.34
C CYS A 163 -3.29 15.54 -0.25
N TYR A 164 -2.31 16.13 0.44
CA TYR A 164 -2.59 17.22 1.36
C TYR A 164 -2.99 18.49 0.62
N GLU A 165 -4.02 19.20 1.11
CA GLU A 165 -4.41 20.51 0.56
C GLU A 165 -3.24 21.46 0.62
N SER A 166 -2.99 22.17 -0.48
CA SER A 166 -1.88 23.10 -0.61
C SER A 166 -2.36 24.55 -0.77
N TYR A 167 -1.42 25.44 -1.03
CA TYR A 167 -1.66 26.81 -1.48
C TYR A 167 -0.75 27.13 -2.65
N ASP A 168 -1.36 27.38 -3.80
CA ASP A 168 -0.66 27.80 -5.02
C ASP A 168 -1.55 28.78 -5.82
N PRO A 169 -1.36 30.09 -5.69
CA PRO A 169 -2.16 31.07 -6.44
C PRO A 169 -1.90 31.01 -7.95
N LEU A 170 -0.80 30.38 -8.36
CA LEU A 170 -0.44 30.16 -9.77
C LEU A 170 -0.65 28.69 -10.18
N ILE A 171 -1.63 28.03 -9.57
CA ILE A 171 -2.07 26.70 -10.00
C ILE A 171 -2.47 26.74 -11.48
N PHE A 172 -1.99 25.75 -12.23
CA PHE A 172 -2.45 25.55 -13.60
C PHE A 172 -3.69 24.64 -13.60
N ILE A 173 -4.69 24.99 -14.41
CA ILE A 173 -5.91 24.20 -14.61
C ILE A 173 -6.25 24.22 -16.09
N ASN A 174 -6.44 23.03 -16.68
CA ASN A 174 -6.85 22.84 -18.08
C ASN A 174 -8.06 21.91 -18.15
N GLU A 175 -9.25 22.46 -18.18
CA GLU A 175 -10.49 21.68 -18.27
C GLU A 175 -10.59 20.88 -19.58
N ASN A 176 -9.89 21.30 -20.63
CA ASN A 176 -9.84 20.68 -21.94
C ASN A 176 -8.71 19.62 -22.07
N SER A 177 -8.06 19.24 -20.97
CA SER A 177 -7.03 18.20 -21.02
C SER A 177 -7.60 16.89 -21.58
N SER A 178 -6.77 16.19 -22.35
CA SER A 178 -7.12 14.90 -22.94
C SER A 178 -7.24 13.81 -21.86
N LEU A 179 -8.09 12.82 -22.10
CA LEU A 179 -8.19 11.62 -21.31
C LEU A 179 -6.95 10.73 -21.57
N TRP A 180 -6.34 10.22 -20.52
CA TRP A 180 -5.30 9.21 -20.62
C TRP A 180 -5.91 7.82 -20.57
N GLU A 181 -5.89 7.10 -21.68
CA GLU A 181 -6.50 5.77 -21.82
C GLU A 181 -5.47 4.64 -21.94
N LYS A 182 -4.18 5.00 -21.94
CA LYS A 182 -3.11 4.01 -22.11
C LYS A 182 -2.91 3.23 -20.82
N ILE A 183 -3.03 1.92 -20.91
CA ILE A 183 -2.67 0.98 -19.87
C ILE A 183 -1.31 0.40 -20.21
N ASP A 184 -0.47 0.18 -19.22
CA ASP A 184 0.76 -0.55 -19.42
C ASP A 184 0.46 -2.05 -19.42
N GLU A 185 0.16 -2.60 -20.59
CA GLU A 185 -0.15 -4.03 -20.76
C GLU A 185 1.05 -4.94 -20.42
N THR A 186 2.27 -4.40 -20.39
CA THR A 186 3.46 -5.19 -20.06
C THR A 186 3.54 -5.58 -18.58
N GLN A 187 2.66 -5.04 -17.74
CA GLN A 187 2.54 -5.41 -16.33
C GLN A 187 1.34 -6.31 -16.00
N TYR A 188 0.63 -6.85 -17.00
CA TYR A 188 -0.27 -7.99 -16.75
C TYR A 188 0.47 -9.26 -16.31
N GLU A 189 1.82 -9.28 -16.33
CA GLU A 189 2.61 -10.34 -15.70
C GLU A 189 3.04 -10.03 -14.25
N GLU A 190 2.92 -8.79 -13.77
CA GLU A 190 2.68 -8.52 -12.37
C GLU A 190 1.16 -8.37 -12.13
N VAL A 191 0.41 -9.36 -12.43
CA VAL A 191 -0.50 -9.89 -11.44
C VAL A 191 0.32 -9.75 -10.15
N THR A 192 -0.09 -8.88 -9.20
CA THR A 192 0.16 -9.19 -7.81
C THR A 192 -0.13 -10.68 -7.75
N LEU A 193 0.93 -11.46 -7.85
CA LEU A 193 0.86 -12.84 -7.49
C LEU A 193 0.19 -12.73 -6.12
N LYS A 194 -1.09 -13.01 -6.02
CA LYS A 194 -1.61 -13.67 -4.85
C LYS A 194 -0.46 -14.56 -4.54
N ASP A 195 0.22 -14.28 -3.43
CA ASP A 195 1.47 -14.91 -3.05
C ASP A 195 1.60 -16.27 -3.73
N PRO A 196 2.71 -16.57 -4.41
CA PRO A 196 2.77 -17.66 -5.37
C PRO A 196 2.11 -18.87 -4.72
N PRO A 197 1.20 -19.55 -5.40
CA PRO A 197 0.36 -20.58 -4.80
C PRO A 197 1.21 -21.46 -3.92
N THR A 198 0.97 -21.43 -2.62
CA THR A 198 1.87 -21.98 -1.61
C THR A 198 1.09 -22.78 -0.56
N ILE A 199 1.80 -23.54 0.23
CA ILE A 199 1.26 -24.24 1.39
C ILE A 199 1.56 -23.38 2.62
N PRO A 200 0.56 -22.75 3.26
CA PRO A 200 0.79 -21.96 4.46
C PRO A 200 1.14 -22.85 5.65
N ILE A 201 1.99 -22.33 6.54
CA ILE A 201 2.14 -22.91 7.88
C ILE A 201 0.82 -22.71 8.63
N THR A 202 0.20 -23.81 9.06
CA THR A 202 -1.06 -23.80 9.84
C THR A 202 -0.85 -24.08 11.32
N ASP A 203 0.35 -24.47 11.74
CA ASP A 203 0.70 -24.67 13.14
C ASP A 203 0.92 -23.31 13.82
N GLU A 204 -0.02 -22.94 14.69
CA GLU A 204 -0.02 -21.68 15.41
C GLU A 204 1.23 -21.50 16.28
N ASN A 205 1.73 -22.57 16.91
CA ASN A 205 2.95 -22.50 17.71
C ASN A 205 4.19 -22.23 16.84
N LYS A 206 4.26 -22.87 15.67
CA LYS A 206 5.35 -22.61 14.70
C LYS A 206 5.33 -21.16 14.22
N ILE A 207 4.14 -20.59 13.96
CA ILE A 207 3.96 -19.17 13.61
C ILE A 207 4.43 -18.27 14.76
N VAL A 208 4.00 -18.55 15.98
CA VAL A 208 4.40 -17.81 17.18
C VAL A 208 5.92 -17.82 17.35
N ASP A 209 6.55 -18.97 17.24
CA ASP A 209 8.00 -19.11 17.35
C ASP A 209 8.78 -18.26 16.34
N ILE A 210 8.32 -18.24 15.09
CA ILE A 210 8.92 -17.42 14.03
C ILE A 210 8.77 -15.94 14.37
N LEU A 211 7.57 -15.51 14.74
CA LEU A 211 7.27 -14.10 15.03
C LEU A 211 8.00 -13.60 16.30
N VAL A 212 8.06 -14.40 17.35
CA VAL A 212 8.78 -14.06 18.59
C VAL A 212 10.28 -13.96 18.35
N LYS A 213 10.89 -14.91 17.62
CA LYS A 213 12.31 -14.88 17.26
C LYS A 213 12.66 -13.63 16.45
N TRP A 214 11.82 -13.28 15.46
CA TRP A 214 11.96 -12.06 14.66
C TRP A 214 11.86 -10.81 15.54
N TRP A 215 10.85 -10.76 16.41
CA TRP A 215 10.57 -9.61 17.26
C TRP A 215 11.67 -9.38 18.31
N VAL A 216 12.09 -10.40 19.04
CA VAL A 216 13.18 -10.30 20.03
C VAL A 216 14.47 -9.79 19.41
N LYS A 217 14.78 -10.20 18.18
CA LYS A 217 15.98 -9.75 17.46
C LYS A 217 15.91 -8.27 17.06
N LYS A 218 14.72 -7.75 16.76
CA LYS A 218 14.54 -6.43 16.13
C LYS A 218 14.02 -5.36 17.08
N TYR A 219 13.29 -5.76 18.12
CA TYR A 219 12.57 -4.87 19.03
C TYR A 219 12.92 -5.16 20.50
N PRO A 220 14.06 -4.65 21.01
CA PRO A 220 14.45 -4.85 22.40
C PRO A 220 13.43 -4.21 23.35
N MET A 221 13.12 -4.87 24.46
CA MET A 221 12.18 -4.38 25.49
C MET A 221 12.84 -3.31 26.37
N SER A 222 13.25 -2.21 25.75
CA SER A 222 13.88 -1.07 26.43
C SER A 222 12.84 -0.21 27.15
N GLU A 223 13.24 0.40 28.25
CA GLU A 223 12.41 1.36 28.99
C GLU A 223 11.90 2.48 28.07
N GLY A 224 10.62 2.85 28.21
CA GLY A 224 9.95 3.84 27.37
C GLY A 224 9.52 3.38 25.98
N GLN A 225 9.93 2.18 25.51
CA GLN A 225 9.53 1.64 24.21
C GLN A 225 8.73 0.32 24.30
N ARG A 226 8.60 -0.25 25.50
CA ARG A 226 8.01 -1.58 25.72
C ARG A 226 6.60 -1.71 25.15
N ASN A 227 5.73 -0.74 25.41
CA ASN A 227 4.36 -0.72 24.90
C ASN A 227 4.32 -0.71 23.36
N GLN A 228 5.14 0.15 22.74
CA GLN A 228 5.22 0.23 21.27
C GLN A 228 5.73 -1.08 20.67
N HIS A 229 6.75 -1.68 21.25
CA HIS A 229 7.33 -2.92 20.77
C HIS A 229 6.39 -4.11 20.98
N ALA A 230 5.69 -4.18 22.12
CA ALA A 230 4.65 -5.17 22.37
C ALA A 230 3.46 -5.02 21.39
N TYR A 231 3.08 -3.78 21.05
CA TYR A 231 2.05 -3.51 20.04
C TYR A 231 2.45 -4.05 18.66
N VAL A 232 3.73 -3.92 18.28
CA VAL A 232 4.24 -4.46 17.00
C VAL A 232 4.08 -5.99 16.96
N LEU A 233 4.41 -6.70 18.04
CA LEU A 233 4.24 -8.15 18.10
C LEU A 233 2.76 -8.55 18.11
N ALA A 234 1.93 -7.84 18.89
CA ALA A 234 0.49 -8.09 18.93
C ALA A 234 -0.18 -7.90 17.54
N MET A 235 0.24 -6.87 16.81
CA MET A 235 -0.19 -6.64 15.43
C MET A 235 0.26 -7.77 14.50
N ALA A 236 1.50 -8.23 14.62
CA ALA A 236 2.00 -9.35 13.82
C ALA A 236 1.21 -10.64 14.14
N PHE A 237 0.93 -10.92 15.40
CA PHE A 237 0.09 -12.05 15.79
C PHE A 237 -1.31 -11.97 15.16
N ASN A 238 -1.95 -10.79 15.21
CA ASN A 238 -3.25 -10.58 14.57
C ASN A 238 -3.18 -10.81 13.05
N ASP A 239 -2.20 -10.21 12.37
CA ASP A 239 -2.03 -10.33 10.91
C ASP A 239 -1.80 -11.78 10.46
N PHE A 240 -1.10 -12.59 11.27
CA PHE A 240 -0.82 -14.01 11.00
C PHE A 240 -1.85 -14.98 11.60
N GLY A 241 -2.96 -14.50 12.11
CA GLY A 241 -4.08 -15.32 12.57
C GLY A 241 -3.86 -16.06 13.89
N VAL A 242 -2.89 -15.65 14.72
CA VAL A 242 -2.68 -16.18 16.06
C VAL A 242 -3.85 -15.74 16.95
N TYR A 243 -4.48 -16.68 17.64
CA TYR A 243 -5.62 -16.33 18.50
C TYR A 243 -5.21 -15.42 19.66
N LYS A 244 -6.07 -14.45 19.95
CA LYS A 244 -5.84 -13.43 20.98
C LYS A 244 -5.46 -14.01 22.35
N SER A 245 -6.05 -15.14 22.76
CA SER A 245 -5.74 -15.82 24.01
C SER A 245 -4.27 -16.28 24.06
N LEU A 246 -3.74 -16.83 22.97
CA LEU A 246 -2.35 -17.22 22.88
C LEU A 246 -1.42 -16.01 22.86
N ALA A 247 -1.75 -14.99 22.09
CA ALA A 247 -1.01 -13.71 22.07
C ALA A 247 -0.90 -13.07 23.47
N MET A 248 -2.00 -13.09 24.24
CA MET A 248 -2.01 -12.64 25.64
C MET A 248 -1.07 -13.48 26.51
N SER A 249 -1.13 -14.81 26.40
CA SER A 249 -0.27 -15.72 27.15
C SER A 249 1.22 -15.47 26.87
N ILE A 250 1.57 -15.23 25.62
CA ILE A 250 2.97 -14.95 25.21
C ILE A 250 3.43 -13.58 25.70
N LEU A 251 2.68 -12.52 25.41
CA LEU A 251 3.10 -11.15 25.74
C LEU A 251 3.15 -10.87 27.25
N ARG A 252 2.29 -11.50 28.03
CA ARG A 252 2.32 -11.39 29.51
C ARG A 252 3.61 -11.92 30.15
N GLN A 253 4.35 -12.80 29.45
CA GLN A 253 5.66 -13.25 29.92
C GLN A 253 6.72 -12.15 29.92
N TYR A 254 6.48 -11.06 29.19
CA TYR A 254 7.34 -9.87 29.10
C TYR A 254 6.90 -8.74 30.04
N SER A 255 5.97 -9.01 30.98
CA SER A 255 5.53 -8.01 31.96
C SER A 255 6.67 -7.64 32.91
N THR A 256 6.70 -6.38 33.34
CA THR A 256 7.63 -5.79 34.29
C THR A 256 6.86 -4.87 35.23
N GLU A 257 7.50 -4.32 36.27
CA GLU A 257 6.83 -3.38 37.20
C GLU A 257 6.31 -2.14 36.48
N ASP A 258 7.04 -1.62 35.50
CA ASP A 258 6.73 -0.43 34.71
C ASP A 258 6.01 -0.75 33.37
N PHE A 259 5.71 -2.02 33.08
CA PHE A 259 4.89 -2.48 31.97
C PHE A 259 4.05 -3.67 32.45
N ASN A 260 2.98 -3.37 33.16
CA ASN A 260 2.17 -4.37 33.82
C ASN A 260 1.20 -5.11 32.89
N GLN A 261 0.56 -6.17 33.41
CA GLN A 261 -0.36 -7.00 32.62
C GLN A 261 -1.56 -6.23 32.08
N ASP A 262 -2.08 -5.24 32.80
CA ASP A 262 -3.24 -4.44 32.36
C ASP A 262 -2.87 -3.56 31.14
N GLU A 263 -1.65 -3.08 31.09
CA GLU A 263 -1.15 -2.32 29.95
C GLU A 263 -0.91 -3.22 28.73
N ILE A 264 -0.35 -4.41 28.96
CA ILE A 264 -0.21 -5.44 27.92
C ILE A 264 -1.58 -5.82 27.34
N ASP A 265 -2.56 -6.05 28.19
CA ASP A 265 -3.91 -6.44 27.76
C ASP A 265 -4.58 -5.33 26.94
N ARG A 266 -4.42 -4.06 27.34
CA ARG A 266 -4.89 -2.91 26.54
C ARG A 266 -4.20 -2.83 25.19
N THR A 267 -2.90 -3.06 25.15
CA THR A 267 -2.09 -3.07 23.93
C THR A 267 -2.56 -4.15 22.96
N ILE A 268 -2.77 -5.38 23.47
CA ILE A 268 -3.29 -6.50 22.67
C ILE A 268 -4.72 -6.23 22.19
N ASN A 269 -5.59 -5.72 23.07
CA ASN A 269 -6.97 -5.37 22.71
C ASN A 269 -6.98 -4.36 21.56
N SER A 270 -6.11 -3.36 21.61
CA SER A 270 -5.96 -2.37 20.54
C SER A 270 -5.48 -2.98 19.22
N ALA A 271 -4.50 -3.88 19.24
CA ALA A 271 -4.02 -4.55 18.03
C ALA A 271 -5.11 -5.45 17.41
N TYR A 272 -5.82 -6.21 18.24
CA TYR A 272 -6.87 -7.14 17.81
C TYR A 272 -8.23 -6.47 17.51
N SER A 273 -8.37 -5.18 17.74
CA SER A 273 -9.54 -4.42 17.24
C SER A 273 -9.56 -4.29 15.71
N ARG A 274 -8.44 -4.59 15.05
CA ARG A 274 -8.29 -4.60 13.58
C ARG A 274 -8.70 -5.96 13.01
N THR A 275 -9.98 -6.29 13.12
CA THR A 275 -10.55 -7.59 12.72
C THR A 275 -10.35 -7.90 11.23
N ASP A 276 -10.33 -6.87 10.38
CA ASP A 276 -10.16 -7.03 8.92
C ASP A 276 -8.76 -7.54 8.53
N ASN A 277 -7.79 -7.47 9.45
CA ASN A 277 -6.42 -7.91 9.24
C ASN A 277 -6.14 -9.30 9.83
N PHE A 278 -7.09 -9.89 10.56
CA PHE A 278 -6.86 -11.18 11.22
C PHE A 278 -6.63 -12.29 10.19
N GLY A 279 -5.46 -12.93 10.26
CA GLY A 279 -5.09 -14.06 9.40
C GLY A 279 -4.89 -13.69 7.92
N THR A 280 -4.62 -12.42 7.60
CA THR A 280 -4.37 -11.99 6.22
C THR A 280 -2.97 -12.29 5.73
N LYS A 281 -2.03 -12.61 6.64
CA LYS A 281 -0.64 -12.98 6.33
C LYS A 281 -0.36 -14.42 6.71
N TYR A 282 0.58 -15.03 6.01
CA TYR A 282 1.04 -16.39 6.29
C TYR A 282 2.53 -16.55 5.98
N TYR A 283 3.13 -17.59 6.53
CA TYR A 283 4.45 -18.09 6.14
C TYR A 283 4.30 -19.31 5.24
N GLU A 284 5.15 -19.41 4.24
CA GLU A 284 5.24 -20.59 3.37
C GLU A 284 5.83 -21.77 4.15
N ASP A 285 5.21 -22.96 4.02
CA ASP A 285 5.74 -24.20 4.57
C ASP A 285 6.75 -24.85 3.60
N GLU A 286 7.95 -24.26 3.55
CA GLU A 286 9.03 -24.72 2.67
C GLU A 286 9.38 -26.20 2.88
N GLU A 287 9.32 -26.71 4.13
CA GLU A 287 9.60 -28.12 4.43
C GLU A 287 8.59 -29.03 3.75
N LYS A 288 7.31 -28.65 3.78
CA LYS A 288 6.24 -29.41 3.14
C LYS A 288 6.33 -29.35 1.62
N ILE A 289 6.62 -28.18 1.06
CA ILE A 289 6.83 -27.98 -0.39
C ILE A 289 8.03 -28.83 -0.86
N ASN A 290 9.16 -28.77 -0.17
CA ASN A 290 10.34 -29.57 -0.49
C ASN A 290 10.07 -31.07 -0.39
N SER A 291 9.31 -31.51 0.63
CA SER A 291 8.89 -32.91 0.77
C SER A 291 8.07 -33.37 -0.44
N ILE A 292 7.09 -32.57 -0.87
CA ILE A 292 6.26 -32.85 -2.05
C ILE A 292 7.10 -32.90 -3.32
N SER A 293 7.98 -31.93 -3.52
CA SER A 293 8.91 -31.89 -4.64
C SER A 293 9.74 -33.17 -4.73
N ASN A 294 10.28 -33.62 -3.58
CA ASN A 294 11.05 -34.85 -3.50
C ASN A 294 10.21 -36.12 -3.77
N GLN A 295 8.96 -36.16 -3.30
CA GLN A 295 8.04 -37.26 -3.59
C GLN A 295 7.74 -37.34 -5.09
N LEU A 296 7.46 -36.22 -5.76
CA LEU A 296 7.23 -36.16 -7.21
C LEU A 296 8.48 -36.60 -7.99
N LYS A 297 9.69 -36.17 -7.59
CA LYS A 297 10.97 -36.61 -8.19
C LYS A 297 11.21 -38.13 -8.03
N ARG A 298 10.68 -38.72 -6.99
CA ARG A 298 10.76 -40.17 -6.72
C ARG A 298 9.64 -40.99 -7.40
N GLY A 299 8.76 -40.32 -8.16
CA GLY A 299 7.70 -40.98 -8.91
C GLY A 299 6.36 -41.14 -8.20
N ALA A 300 6.13 -40.40 -7.11
CA ALA A 300 4.80 -40.35 -6.49
C ALA A 300 3.77 -39.79 -7.45
N SER A 301 2.56 -40.33 -7.45
CA SER A 301 1.51 -39.85 -8.33
C SER A 301 0.92 -38.53 -7.82
N LYS A 302 0.57 -37.63 -8.75
CA LYS A 302 -0.15 -36.39 -8.41
C LYS A 302 -1.46 -36.66 -7.66
N LYS A 303 -2.09 -37.81 -7.88
CA LYS A 303 -3.33 -38.21 -7.20
C LYS A 303 -3.09 -38.42 -5.69
N GLU A 304 -1.99 -39.07 -5.32
CA GLU A 304 -1.60 -39.28 -3.93
C GLU A 304 -1.28 -37.94 -3.23
N ILE A 305 -0.50 -37.09 -3.90
CA ILE A 305 -0.15 -35.76 -3.36
C ILE A 305 -1.40 -34.89 -3.17
N ARG A 306 -2.34 -34.92 -4.14
CA ARG A 306 -3.64 -34.23 -4.00
C ARG A 306 -4.41 -34.70 -2.79
N SER A 307 -4.43 -35.98 -2.51
CA SER A 307 -5.12 -36.53 -1.33
C SER A 307 -4.48 -36.02 -0.04
N GLN A 308 -3.16 -36.02 0.05
CA GLN A 308 -2.42 -35.49 1.21
C GLN A 308 -2.68 -33.98 1.43
N LEU A 309 -2.72 -33.19 0.34
CA LEU A 309 -2.96 -31.74 0.44
C LEU A 309 -4.41 -31.42 0.79
N LYS A 310 -5.39 -32.22 0.35
CA LYS A 310 -6.79 -32.09 0.78
C LYS A 310 -7.00 -32.28 2.27
N GLU A 311 -6.25 -33.17 2.90
CA GLU A 311 -6.27 -33.36 4.36
C GLU A 311 -5.81 -32.09 5.11
N SER A 312 -5.03 -31.23 4.47
CA SER A 312 -4.58 -29.94 4.99
C SER A 312 -5.59 -28.80 4.78
N LYS A 313 -6.84 -29.10 4.38
CA LYS A 313 -7.94 -28.15 4.15
C LYS A 313 -7.64 -27.07 3.08
N LEU A 314 -6.73 -27.33 2.16
CA LEU A 314 -6.46 -26.46 1.02
C LEU A 314 -7.55 -26.62 -0.03
N GLU A 315 -7.97 -25.51 -0.64
CA GLU A 315 -8.90 -25.49 -1.76
C GLU A 315 -8.28 -26.19 -2.99
N SER A 316 -9.13 -26.81 -3.83
CA SER A 316 -8.66 -27.63 -4.94
C SER A 316 -7.87 -26.85 -5.99
N ASP A 317 -8.24 -25.61 -6.27
CA ASP A 317 -7.55 -24.69 -7.18
C ASP A 317 -6.16 -24.30 -6.65
N VAL A 318 -6.03 -24.06 -5.34
CA VAL A 318 -4.73 -23.81 -4.69
C VAL A 318 -3.84 -25.05 -4.78
N ILE A 319 -4.37 -26.24 -4.56
CA ILE A 319 -3.62 -27.51 -4.70
C ILE A 319 -3.06 -27.66 -6.11
N GLU A 320 -3.87 -27.45 -7.14
CA GLU A 320 -3.41 -27.56 -8.54
C GLU A 320 -2.35 -26.51 -8.87
N ALA A 321 -2.53 -25.27 -8.40
CA ALA A 321 -1.58 -24.20 -8.62
C ALA A 321 -0.23 -24.47 -7.94
N VAL A 322 -0.23 -25.02 -6.70
CA VAL A 322 1.00 -25.42 -5.99
C VAL A 322 1.71 -26.55 -6.73
N LEU A 323 0.98 -27.56 -7.18
CA LEU A 323 1.57 -28.68 -7.93
C LEU A 323 2.21 -28.21 -9.22
N ASN A 324 1.55 -27.32 -9.97
CA ASN A 324 2.09 -26.76 -11.20
C ASN A 324 3.35 -25.93 -10.94
N ARG A 325 3.37 -25.12 -9.87
CA ARG A 325 4.57 -24.36 -9.44
C ARG A 325 5.75 -25.30 -9.18
N ILE A 326 5.55 -26.33 -8.36
CA ILE A 326 6.61 -27.30 -8.00
C ILE A 326 7.16 -28.01 -9.24
N GLU A 327 6.32 -28.33 -10.24
CA GLU A 327 6.77 -28.93 -11.49
C GLU A 327 7.64 -27.98 -12.30
N VAL A 328 7.19 -26.74 -12.50
CA VAL A 328 7.95 -25.72 -13.21
C VAL A 328 9.30 -25.47 -12.55
N ASP A 329 9.36 -25.41 -11.22
CA ASP A 329 10.61 -25.21 -10.48
C ASP A 329 11.53 -26.44 -10.60
N ASN A 330 10.98 -27.66 -10.62
CA ASN A 330 11.73 -28.88 -10.84
C ASN A 330 12.30 -28.95 -12.27
N GLU A 331 11.55 -28.54 -13.28
CA GLU A 331 12.00 -28.48 -14.67
C GLU A 331 13.13 -27.44 -14.85
N LYS A 332 13.03 -26.28 -14.24
CA LYS A 332 14.09 -25.27 -14.25
C LYS A 332 15.37 -25.79 -13.63
N GLN A 333 15.30 -26.47 -12.48
CA GLN A 333 16.47 -27.07 -11.84
C GLN A 333 17.15 -28.12 -12.74
N VAL A 334 16.39 -28.96 -13.45
CA VAL A 334 16.92 -29.94 -14.40
C VAL A 334 17.61 -29.25 -15.59
N PHE A 335 17.08 -28.13 -16.06
CA PHE A 335 17.70 -27.37 -17.14
C PHE A 335 19.08 -26.80 -16.75
N TRP A 336 19.18 -26.17 -15.57
CA TRP A 336 20.47 -25.62 -15.07
C TRP A 336 21.51 -26.72 -14.80
N THR A 337 21.12 -27.85 -14.21
CA THR A 337 22.05 -28.96 -13.96
C THR A 337 22.55 -29.66 -15.23
N LYS A 338 21.82 -29.54 -16.35
CA LYS A 338 22.28 -30.05 -17.66
C LYS A 338 23.19 -29.07 -18.39
N SER A 339 23.00 -27.75 -18.20
CA SER A 339 23.85 -26.73 -18.82
C SER A 339 25.24 -26.67 -18.19
N ASP A 340 25.39 -26.96 -16.90
CA ASP A 340 26.69 -26.96 -16.20
C ASP A 340 27.55 -28.21 -16.48
N LYS A 341 27.03 -29.23 -17.18
CA LYS A 341 27.76 -30.44 -17.56
C LYS A 341 28.13 -30.48 -19.05
N GLY A 342 27.93 -29.39 -19.76
CA GLY A 342 28.09 -29.27 -21.21
C GLY A 342 29.09 -28.18 -21.64
N VAL A 343 30.33 -28.18 -21.05
CA VAL A 343 31.53 -27.55 -21.64
C VAL A 343 32.69 -28.46 -21.37
#